data_e681908ac6d21906e34f0083cdda2e1a
#
_entry.id   e681908ac6d21906e34f0083cdda2e1a
#
_cell.length_a   1.000
_cell.length_b   1.000
_cell.length_c   1.000
_cell.angle_alpha   90.00
_cell.angle_beta   90.00
_cell.angle_gamma   90.00
#
_symmetry.space_group_name_H-M   'P 1'
#
loop_
_entity.id
_entity.type
_entity.pdbx_description
1 polymer ?
#
loop_
_entity_poly.entity_id
_entity_poly.type
_entity_poly.pdbx_seq_one_letter_code
_entity_poly.pdbx_strand_id
1 'polypeptide(L)'
;MQKFLRRLERFSQSLLSPLSYLSAAGLLLVLGALLTSKPLCQALPVLQWAPLQLVGQLLYNGMMVLINNLSVILCVGVAAVRAKTEKQDAALLALMAYLVFLTANHTALEALGLLAQPNGMTGLAGTGQTTILGIQVVDTGVASGIVLGFAAAWLFNRTCEKQFYGMITQLYSGLRWSFLWLSALAVALGLGFCFVCPPLQRAVSALTGWIAASGNAGVFLYGFLERLLIPTGLHHLIYMPFQFSSLGGSLTVGSVTYTGAYAVCMTEYTMGLPLSDGIVWMYTGFTKTFGYLGIAAAFIFTARRENRARTAAAMIPLAVTASVASITEPIDFLFCFVSPLLWVAHAVITGDFMVLLHVLHVRAFTSNLLGSLVFNLSAGEQLQNMPLLYLLGLAEALTYFAVFSVLIKAKDLPTPGREAALSADQSPYADPQEVCRFIAALGGPENIAQLGNCFTRLRLTVRDASLLDMGALLSLPHKGLVVQGTRVQLVCGLHAVQLRHALEQQLAEMAPV
;
A
#
# COMPACT_ATOMS: atom_id res chain seq x y z
N MET A 1 -9.00 24.91 10.26
CA MET A 1 -9.48 23.53 10.09
C MET A 1 -9.65 23.15 8.62
N GLN A 2 -10.43 23.86 7.80
CA GLN A 2 -10.64 23.51 6.36
C GLN A 2 -9.36 23.48 5.50
N LYS A 3 -8.40 24.39 5.70
CA LYS A 3 -7.10 24.35 4.98
C LYS A 3 -6.26 23.12 5.33
N PHE A 4 -6.32 22.66 6.58
CA PHE A 4 -5.63 21.45 7.03
C PHE A 4 -6.28 20.20 6.42
N LEU A 5 -7.61 20.09 6.46
CA LEU A 5 -8.36 18.97 5.87
C LEU A 5 -8.10 18.86 4.35
N ARG A 6 -8.11 19.98 3.60
CA ARG A 6 -7.77 19.97 2.17
C ARG A 6 -6.30 19.55 1.89
N ARG A 7 -5.38 19.86 2.81
CA ARG A 7 -3.98 19.38 2.69
C ARG A 7 -3.88 17.89 2.93
N LEU A 8 -4.60 17.38 3.93
CA LEU A 8 -4.66 15.95 4.26
C LEU A 8 -5.32 15.16 3.12
N GLU A 9 -6.42 15.67 2.57
CA GLU A 9 -7.08 15.06 1.41
C GLU A 9 -6.15 14.97 0.18
N ARG A 10 -5.45 16.05 -0.15
CA ARG A 10 -4.44 16.04 -1.24
C ARG A 10 -3.27 15.11 -0.96
N PHE A 11 -2.87 14.97 0.29
CA PHE A 11 -1.84 14.03 0.74
C PHE A 11 -2.32 12.60 0.49
N SER A 12 -3.48 12.24 1.00
CA SER A 12 -4.11 10.93 0.81
C SER A 12 -4.28 10.58 -0.67
N GLN A 13 -4.84 11.49 -1.49
CA GLN A 13 -5.01 11.27 -2.93
C GLN A 13 -3.68 10.98 -3.66
N SER A 14 -2.58 11.60 -3.22
CA SER A 14 -1.25 11.37 -3.82
C SER A 14 -0.74 9.96 -3.55
N LEU A 15 -1.13 9.36 -2.43
CA LEU A 15 -0.74 8.00 -2.04
C LEU A 15 -1.69 6.94 -2.62
N LEU A 16 -3.00 7.24 -2.71
CA LEU A 16 -3.98 6.28 -3.23
C LEU A 16 -3.77 5.93 -4.71
N SER A 17 -3.28 6.86 -5.52
CA SER A 17 -3.06 6.61 -6.95
C SER A 17 -2.06 5.47 -7.24
N PRO A 18 -0.85 5.44 -6.64
CA PRO A 18 0.06 4.30 -6.78
C PRO A 18 -0.48 2.99 -6.19
N LEU A 19 -1.25 3.08 -5.10
CA LEU A 19 -1.78 1.91 -4.40
C LEU A 19 -2.94 1.22 -5.13
N SER A 20 -3.59 1.89 -6.07
CA SER A 20 -4.74 1.33 -6.81
C SER A 20 -4.40 0.06 -7.61
N TYR A 21 -3.15 -0.14 -8.00
CA TYR A 21 -2.68 -1.34 -8.70
C TYR A 21 -2.46 -2.54 -7.78
N LEU A 22 -2.33 -2.31 -6.47
CA LEU A 22 -2.05 -3.38 -5.49
C LEU A 22 -3.22 -4.35 -5.32
N SER A 23 -4.46 -3.94 -5.63
CA SER A 23 -5.60 -4.85 -5.60
C SER A 23 -5.48 -5.96 -6.64
N ALA A 24 -5.03 -5.62 -7.87
CA ALA A 24 -4.79 -6.62 -8.91
C ALA A 24 -3.55 -7.48 -8.59
N ALA A 25 -2.48 -6.86 -8.10
CA ALA A 25 -1.29 -7.58 -7.64
C ALA A 25 -1.62 -8.56 -6.50
N GLY A 26 -2.47 -8.15 -5.55
CA GLY A 26 -2.95 -8.99 -4.45
C GLY A 26 -3.70 -10.23 -4.94
N LEU A 27 -4.56 -10.11 -5.95
CA LEU A 27 -5.27 -11.24 -6.53
C LEU A 27 -4.29 -12.27 -7.13
N LEU A 28 -3.32 -11.81 -7.93
CA LEU A 28 -2.30 -12.69 -8.52
C LEU A 28 -1.43 -13.34 -7.46
N LEU A 29 -1.11 -12.62 -6.40
CA LEU A 29 -0.35 -13.13 -5.28
C LEU A 29 -1.10 -14.24 -4.53
N VAL A 30 -2.41 -14.07 -4.28
CA VAL A 30 -3.25 -15.11 -3.66
C VAL A 30 -3.25 -16.36 -4.53
N LEU A 31 -3.42 -16.25 -5.84
CA LEU A 31 -3.36 -17.40 -6.75
C LEU A 31 -2.00 -18.10 -6.64
N GLY A 32 -0.90 -17.35 -6.65
CA GLY A 32 0.44 -17.88 -6.43
C GLY A 32 0.59 -18.60 -5.09
N ALA A 33 0.12 -17.97 -4.00
CA ALA A 33 0.16 -18.53 -2.65
C ALA A 33 -0.66 -19.83 -2.52
N LEU A 34 -1.83 -19.90 -3.13
CA LEU A 34 -2.66 -21.10 -3.14
C LEU A 34 -1.97 -22.25 -3.89
N LEU A 35 -1.41 -21.99 -5.08
CA LEU A 35 -0.73 -22.98 -5.88
C LEU A 35 0.53 -23.54 -5.21
N THR A 36 1.22 -22.73 -4.39
CA THR A 36 2.47 -23.10 -3.70
C THR A 36 2.26 -23.48 -2.24
N SER A 37 1.03 -23.46 -1.75
CA SER A 37 0.69 -23.79 -0.35
C SER A 37 0.98 -25.24 -0.04
N LYS A 38 1.95 -25.51 0.84
CA LYS A 38 2.29 -26.88 1.26
C LYS A 38 1.08 -27.69 1.75
N PRO A 39 0.20 -27.16 2.63
CA PRO A 39 -0.99 -27.87 3.07
C PRO A 39 -1.93 -28.25 1.93
N LEU A 40 -2.16 -27.33 0.97
CA LEU A 40 -3.03 -27.62 -0.18
C LEU A 40 -2.38 -28.64 -1.14
N CYS A 41 -1.08 -28.59 -1.34
CA CYS A 41 -0.35 -29.55 -2.15
C CYS A 41 -0.39 -30.96 -1.56
N GLN A 42 -0.45 -31.08 -0.23
CA GLN A 42 -0.64 -32.36 0.45
C GLN A 42 -2.07 -32.89 0.31
N ALA A 43 -3.07 -32.01 0.41
CA ALA A 43 -4.48 -32.36 0.27
C ALA A 43 -4.89 -32.66 -1.19
N LEU A 44 -4.26 -31.99 -2.15
CA LEU A 44 -4.54 -32.06 -3.57
C LEU A 44 -3.26 -32.37 -4.37
N PRO A 45 -2.91 -33.66 -4.59
CA PRO A 45 -1.65 -34.04 -5.24
C PRO A 45 -1.44 -33.45 -6.65
N VAL A 46 -2.52 -33.10 -7.35
CA VAL A 46 -2.43 -32.43 -8.67
C VAL A 46 -1.69 -31.09 -8.61
N LEU A 47 -1.73 -30.40 -7.47
CA LEU A 47 -1.01 -29.15 -7.26
C LEU A 47 0.52 -29.34 -7.17
N GLN A 48 0.99 -30.57 -6.93
CA GLN A 48 2.43 -30.89 -6.90
C GLN A 48 3.06 -31.00 -8.31
N TRP A 49 2.24 -30.90 -9.36
CA TRP A 49 2.74 -30.91 -10.73
C TRP A 49 3.70 -29.76 -10.98
N ALA A 50 4.95 -30.07 -11.40
CA ALA A 50 6.05 -29.10 -11.46
C ALA A 50 5.74 -27.83 -12.28
N PRO A 51 5.09 -27.89 -13.48
CA PRO A 51 4.71 -26.68 -14.20
C PRO A 51 3.74 -25.79 -13.42
N LEU A 52 2.80 -26.37 -12.66
CA LEU A 52 1.83 -25.63 -11.86
C LEU A 52 2.50 -24.96 -10.67
N GLN A 53 3.46 -25.65 -10.03
CA GLN A 53 4.30 -25.08 -8.99
C GLN A 53 5.16 -23.91 -9.50
N LEU A 54 5.73 -24.04 -10.70
CA LEU A 54 6.49 -22.96 -11.33
C LEU A 54 5.60 -21.72 -11.57
N VAL A 55 4.41 -21.92 -12.13
CA VAL A 55 3.45 -20.82 -12.33
C VAL A 55 3.09 -20.16 -11.00
N GLY A 56 2.81 -20.96 -9.96
CA GLY A 56 2.52 -20.46 -8.62
C GLY A 56 3.69 -19.62 -8.05
N GLN A 57 4.92 -20.12 -8.16
CA GLN A 57 6.12 -19.39 -7.73
C GLN A 57 6.35 -18.10 -8.51
N LEU A 58 6.15 -18.10 -9.83
CA LEU A 58 6.29 -16.91 -10.68
C LEU A 58 5.27 -15.83 -10.27
N LEU A 59 4.00 -16.21 -10.05
CA LEU A 59 2.96 -15.30 -9.61
C LEU A 59 3.28 -14.74 -8.21
N TYR A 60 3.59 -15.61 -7.25
CA TYR A 60 3.89 -15.22 -5.89
C TYR A 60 5.12 -14.31 -5.80
N ASN A 61 6.26 -14.76 -6.32
CA ASN A 61 7.51 -14.01 -6.25
C ASN A 61 7.46 -12.71 -7.06
N GLY A 62 6.81 -12.75 -8.25
CA GLY A 62 6.65 -11.56 -9.08
C GLY A 62 5.82 -10.46 -8.40
N MET A 63 4.76 -10.83 -7.68
CA MET A 63 3.95 -9.85 -6.94
C MET A 63 4.62 -9.42 -5.63
N MET A 64 5.35 -10.31 -4.95
CA MET A 64 6.13 -9.97 -3.76
C MET A 64 7.21 -8.93 -4.04
N VAL A 65 7.82 -8.92 -5.23
CA VAL A 65 8.77 -7.87 -5.62
C VAL A 65 8.12 -6.49 -5.56
N LEU A 66 6.85 -6.34 -5.98
CA LEU A 66 6.14 -5.07 -5.91
C LEU A 66 5.90 -4.62 -4.46
N ILE A 67 5.51 -5.56 -3.59
CA ILE A 67 5.24 -5.28 -2.17
C ILE A 67 6.52 -4.95 -1.43
N ASN A 68 7.58 -5.72 -1.62
CA ASN A 68 8.87 -5.49 -0.98
C ASN A 68 9.53 -4.17 -1.41
N ASN A 69 9.19 -3.66 -2.60
CA ASN A 69 9.72 -2.40 -3.13
C ASN A 69 8.64 -1.28 -3.16
N LEU A 70 7.62 -1.37 -2.31
CA LEU A 70 6.52 -0.41 -2.29
C LEU A 70 6.97 1.02 -2.00
N SER A 71 8.02 1.20 -1.22
CA SER A 71 8.64 2.51 -0.95
C SER A 71 9.12 3.20 -2.23
N VAL A 72 9.69 2.45 -3.18
CA VAL A 72 10.11 2.97 -4.51
C VAL A 72 8.88 3.41 -5.30
N ILE A 73 7.86 2.55 -5.36
CA ILE A 73 6.61 2.81 -6.09
C ILE A 73 5.92 4.06 -5.56
N LEU A 74 5.86 4.21 -4.23
CA LEU A 74 5.29 5.40 -3.59
C LEU A 74 6.11 6.64 -3.86
N CYS A 75 7.45 6.57 -3.82
CA CYS A 75 8.31 7.71 -4.15
C CYS A 75 8.01 8.24 -5.55
N VAL A 76 8.06 7.36 -6.55
CA VAL A 76 7.82 7.70 -7.96
C VAL A 76 6.38 8.20 -8.18
N GLY A 77 5.40 7.48 -7.62
CA GLY A 77 3.99 7.82 -7.76
C GLY A 77 3.62 9.16 -7.12
N VAL A 78 4.11 9.43 -5.92
CA VAL A 78 3.90 10.72 -5.23
C VAL A 78 4.54 11.86 -6.00
N ALA A 79 5.78 11.68 -6.47
CA ALA A 79 6.46 12.70 -7.27
C ALA A 79 5.69 13.02 -8.55
N ALA A 80 5.24 12.01 -9.30
CA ALA A 80 4.46 12.17 -10.52
C ALA A 80 3.11 12.89 -10.27
N VAL A 81 2.39 12.52 -9.20
CA VAL A 81 1.09 13.12 -8.88
C VAL A 81 1.24 14.57 -8.41
N ARG A 82 2.32 14.88 -7.69
CA ARG A 82 2.56 16.21 -7.09
C ARG A 82 3.27 17.17 -8.02
N ALA A 83 3.91 16.70 -9.07
CA ALA A 83 4.51 17.57 -10.09
C ALA A 83 3.45 18.42 -10.79
N LYS A 84 3.74 19.71 -10.97
CA LYS A 84 2.86 20.68 -11.64
C LYS A 84 2.90 20.51 -13.16
N THR A 85 4.11 20.34 -13.68
CA THR A 85 4.43 20.16 -15.10
C THR A 85 5.30 18.92 -15.26
N GLU A 86 5.56 18.47 -16.46
CA GLU A 86 6.53 17.41 -16.80
C GLU A 86 6.48 16.20 -15.84
N LYS A 87 5.28 15.62 -15.67
CA LYS A 87 5.05 14.54 -14.67
C LYS A 87 5.89 13.29 -14.90
N GLN A 88 6.19 13.00 -16.17
CA GLN A 88 7.02 11.87 -16.56
C GLN A 88 8.46 12.08 -16.10
N ASP A 89 9.00 13.29 -16.32
CA ASP A 89 10.34 13.65 -15.88
C ASP A 89 10.46 13.69 -14.35
N ALA A 90 9.43 14.20 -13.68
CA ALA A 90 9.38 14.17 -12.22
C ALA A 90 9.40 12.73 -11.66
N ALA A 91 8.69 11.81 -12.31
CA ALA A 91 8.69 10.40 -11.95
C ALA A 91 10.06 9.75 -12.16
N LEU A 92 10.69 10.00 -13.33
CA LEU A 92 12.00 9.48 -13.67
C LEU A 92 13.09 10.02 -12.73
N LEU A 93 13.08 11.32 -12.49
CA LEU A 93 14.05 11.96 -11.58
C LEU A 93 13.85 11.50 -10.13
N ALA A 94 12.61 11.25 -9.69
CA ALA A 94 12.35 10.69 -8.37
C ALA A 94 12.86 9.24 -8.24
N LEU A 95 12.73 8.42 -9.27
CA LEU A 95 13.33 7.09 -9.32
C LEU A 95 14.85 7.16 -9.21
N MET A 96 15.48 8.01 -10.01
CA MET A 96 16.95 8.21 -9.96
C MET A 96 17.40 8.69 -8.58
N ALA A 97 16.70 9.67 -8.00
CA ALA A 97 16.97 10.16 -6.66
C ALA A 97 16.81 9.05 -5.60
N TYR A 98 15.83 8.17 -5.76
CA TYR A 98 15.64 7.04 -4.85
C TYR A 98 16.80 6.05 -4.90
N LEU A 99 17.31 5.74 -6.08
CA LEU A 99 18.50 4.89 -6.24
C LEU A 99 19.74 5.52 -5.59
N VAL A 100 19.93 6.83 -5.77
CA VAL A 100 20.99 7.58 -5.09
C VAL A 100 20.82 7.55 -3.56
N PHE A 101 19.58 7.71 -3.07
CA PHE A 101 19.26 7.60 -1.65
C PHE A 101 19.63 6.22 -1.07
N LEU A 102 19.25 5.13 -1.76
CA LEU A 102 19.57 3.76 -1.32
C LEU A 102 21.08 3.54 -1.24
N THR A 103 21.81 3.96 -2.28
CA THR A 103 23.28 3.83 -2.33
C THR A 103 23.94 4.66 -1.25
N ALA A 104 23.52 5.91 -1.04
CA ALA A 104 24.06 6.77 0.00
C ALA A 104 23.84 6.21 1.41
N ASN A 105 22.63 5.63 1.65
CA ASN A 105 22.31 5.00 2.92
C ASN A 105 23.17 3.74 3.15
N HIS A 106 23.27 2.88 2.13
CA HIS A 106 24.11 1.67 2.17
C HIS A 106 25.57 2.00 2.46
N THR A 107 26.16 2.91 1.66
CA THR A 107 27.58 3.31 1.81
C THR A 107 27.85 3.92 3.19
N ALA A 108 26.89 4.67 3.74
CA ALA A 108 27.02 5.20 5.09
C ALA A 108 27.01 4.10 6.15
N LEU A 109 26.10 3.10 6.04
CA LEU A 109 26.07 1.95 6.94
C LEU A 109 27.37 1.14 6.87
N GLU A 110 27.88 0.92 5.65
CA GLU A 110 29.15 0.23 5.44
C GLU A 110 30.33 0.99 6.05
N ALA A 111 30.46 2.28 5.77
CA ALA A 111 31.52 3.13 6.29
C ALA A 111 31.50 3.25 7.83
N LEU A 112 30.32 3.16 8.44
CA LEU A 112 30.15 3.18 9.89
C LEU A 112 30.30 1.77 10.54
N GLY A 113 30.49 0.71 9.74
CA GLY A 113 30.56 -0.68 10.22
C GLY A 113 29.24 -1.17 10.84
N LEU A 114 28.10 -0.62 10.40
CA LEU A 114 26.77 -0.91 10.93
C LEU A 114 25.95 -1.89 10.08
N LEU A 115 26.53 -2.45 9.00
CA LEU A 115 25.84 -3.44 8.18
C LEU A 115 25.54 -4.70 9.00
N ALA A 116 24.25 -5.02 9.12
CA ALA A 116 23.80 -6.22 9.81
C ALA A 116 24.08 -7.46 8.95
N GLN A 117 24.49 -8.54 9.61
CA GLN A 117 24.64 -9.84 8.96
C GLN A 117 23.27 -10.54 8.88
N PRO A 118 22.86 -11.05 7.73
CA PRO A 118 21.60 -11.78 7.61
C PRO A 118 21.66 -13.10 8.39
N ASN A 119 20.62 -13.36 9.17
CA ASN A 119 20.43 -14.64 9.84
C ASN A 119 19.85 -15.66 8.86
N GLY A 120 20.32 -16.90 8.88
CA GLY A 120 19.85 -17.96 7.98
C GLY A 120 18.35 -18.26 8.04
N MET A 121 17.69 -17.97 9.18
CA MET A 121 16.25 -18.20 9.37
C MET A 121 15.40 -16.97 9.04
N THR A 122 15.82 -15.78 9.43
CA THR A 122 15.00 -14.54 9.36
C THR A 122 15.57 -13.49 8.40
N GLY A 123 16.70 -13.76 7.76
CA GLY A 123 17.39 -12.78 6.92
C GLY A 123 17.80 -11.54 7.72
N LEU A 124 17.39 -10.36 7.27
CA LEU A 124 17.65 -9.08 7.96
C LEU A 124 16.51 -8.67 8.91
N ALA A 125 15.41 -9.44 8.97
CA ALA A 125 14.26 -9.05 9.79
C ALA A 125 14.64 -8.96 11.29
N GLY A 126 14.18 -7.93 11.98
CA GLY A 126 14.52 -7.63 13.37
C GLY A 126 15.86 -6.92 13.59
N THR A 127 16.70 -6.77 12.56
CA THR A 127 17.97 -6.03 12.67
C THR A 127 17.81 -4.52 12.55
N GLY A 128 16.63 -4.04 12.13
CA GLY A 128 16.39 -2.64 11.75
C GLY A 128 16.89 -2.31 10.35
N GLN A 129 17.27 -3.30 9.55
CA GLN A 129 17.70 -3.14 8.16
C GLN A 129 16.87 -4.04 7.24
N THR A 130 16.78 -3.65 5.98
CA THR A 130 16.04 -4.36 4.94
C THR A 130 16.77 -4.28 3.61
N THR A 131 16.34 -5.06 2.62
CA THR A 131 16.87 -5.02 1.26
C THR A 131 15.83 -4.45 0.31
N ILE A 132 16.14 -3.34 -0.36
CA ILE A 132 15.31 -2.70 -1.38
C ILE A 132 16.08 -2.70 -2.68
N LEU A 133 15.51 -3.25 -3.75
CA LEU A 133 16.18 -3.41 -5.06
C LEU A 133 17.57 -4.06 -4.98
N GLY A 134 17.76 -5.00 -4.05
CA GLY A 134 19.04 -5.68 -3.84
C GLY A 134 20.06 -4.89 -2.99
N ILE A 135 19.75 -3.68 -2.54
CA ILE A 135 20.62 -2.83 -1.72
C ILE A 135 20.16 -2.90 -0.27
N GLN A 136 21.07 -3.25 0.65
CA GLN A 136 20.78 -3.28 2.08
C GLN A 136 20.81 -1.87 2.65
N VAL A 137 19.74 -1.48 3.34
CA VAL A 137 19.51 -0.13 3.88
C VAL A 137 18.83 -0.19 5.24
N VAL A 138 18.75 0.93 5.94
CA VAL A 138 17.95 1.05 7.16
C VAL A 138 16.48 0.81 6.82
N ASP A 139 15.82 -0.07 7.57
CA ASP A 139 14.39 -0.34 7.40
C ASP A 139 13.56 0.86 7.89
N THR A 140 12.83 1.43 6.97
CA THR A 140 11.93 2.57 7.18
C THR A 140 10.53 2.27 6.63
N GLY A 141 10.28 1.03 6.22
CA GLY A 141 9.07 0.65 5.52
C GLY A 141 8.81 1.54 4.31
N VAL A 142 7.61 2.07 4.21
CA VAL A 142 7.23 2.99 3.12
C VAL A 142 7.55 4.46 3.40
N ALA A 143 7.98 4.79 4.62
CA ALA A 143 8.18 6.17 5.05
C ALA A 143 9.26 6.89 4.22
N SER A 144 10.39 6.23 3.92
CA SER A 144 11.42 6.81 3.06
C SER A 144 10.90 7.18 1.66
N GLY A 145 10.10 6.30 1.05
CA GLY A 145 9.50 6.54 -0.25
C GLY A 145 8.54 7.74 -0.23
N ILE A 146 7.73 7.85 0.80
CA ILE A 146 6.81 8.97 0.97
C ILE A 146 7.58 10.28 1.16
N VAL A 147 8.53 10.31 2.09
CA VAL A 147 9.33 11.51 2.40
C VAL A 147 10.09 11.97 1.16
N LEU A 148 10.82 11.07 0.51
CA LEU A 148 11.62 11.42 -0.68
C LEU A 148 10.71 11.80 -1.86
N GLY A 149 9.56 11.14 -2.05
CA GLY A 149 8.60 11.47 -3.10
C GLY A 149 8.03 12.88 -2.98
N PHE A 150 7.65 13.30 -1.76
CA PHE A 150 7.20 14.67 -1.50
C PHE A 150 8.35 15.69 -1.64
N ALA A 151 9.54 15.37 -1.12
CA ALA A 151 10.70 16.22 -1.22
C ALA A 151 11.16 16.38 -2.68
N ALA A 152 11.15 15.29 -3.45
CA ALA A 152 11.44 15.29 -4.87
C ALA A 152 10.44 16.17 -5.65
N ALA A 153 9.14 15.99 -5.44
CA ALA A 153 8.13 16.83 -6.09
C ALA A 153 8.28 18.32 -5.75
N TRP A 154 8.53 18.61 -4.47
CA TRP A 154 8.71 19.98 -4.00
C TRP A 154 9.93 20.65 -4.65
N LEU A 155 11.06 19.95 -4.70
CA LEU A 155 12.29 20.46 -5.29
C LEU A 155 12.18 20.55 -6.81
N PHE A 156 11.62 19.52 -7.47
CA PHE A 156 11.37 19.50 -8.90
C PHE A 156 10.54 20.72 -9.35
N ASN A 157 9.39 20.96 -8.69
CA ASN A 157 8.53 22.11 -9.00
C ASN A 157 9.19 23.48 -8.83
N ARG A 158 10.33 23.55 -8.12
CA ARG A 158 11.10 24.80 -7.93
C ARG A 158 12.27 24.95 -8.90
N THR A 159 12.73 23.87 -9.48
CA THR A 159 13.98 23.82 -10.23
C THR A 159 13.81 23.49 -11.70
N CYS A 160 12.74 22.78 -12.12
CA CYS A 160 12.55 22.29 -13.48
C CYS A 160 12.46 23.41 -14.54
N GLU A 161 11.94 24.58 -14.18
CA GLU A 161 11.79 25.72 -15.11
C GLU A 161 12.95 26.71 -15.05
N LYS A 162 13.96 26.48 -14.19
CA LYS A 162 15.08 27.41 -14.07
C LYS A 162 15.98 27.38 -15.30
N GLN A 163 16.18 28.53 -15.91
CA GLN A 163 17.04 28.76 -17.07
C GLN A 163 18.29 29.53 -16.65
N PHE A 164 19.43 29.16 -17.22
CA PHE A 164 20.72 29.88 -17.06
C PHE A 164 21.20 30.32 -18.43
N TYR A 165 21.69 31.54 -18.53
CA TYR A 165 22.03 32.20 -19.80
C TYR A 165 23.51 32.17 -20.14
N GLY A 166 24.37 31.59 -19.31
CA GLY A 166 25.81 31.47 -19.60
C GLY A 166 26.11 30.22 -20.45
N MET A 167 27.13 30.31 -21.30
CA MET A 167 27.47 29.23 -22.26
C MET A 167 27.63 27.85 -21.62
N ILE A 168 28.30 27.73 -20.47
CA ILE A 168 28.47 26.50 -19.73
C ILE A 168 27.25 26.22 -18.83
N THR A 169 26.68 27.25 -18.21
CA THR A 169 25.56 27.08 -17.25
C THR A 169 24.26 26.75 -17.95
N GLN A 170 24.07 27.11 -19.21
CA GLN A 170 22.89 26.72 -20.00
C GLN A 170 22.74 25.19 -20.13
N LEU A 171 23.88 24.47 -20.17
CA LEU A 171 23.88 23.01 -20.20
C LEU A 171 23.18 22.39 -18.97
N TYR A 172 23.23 23.05 -17.82
CA TYR A 172 22.66 22.59 -16.56
C TYR A 172 21.28 23.21 -16.26
N SER A 173 20.62 23.84 -17.22
CA SER A 173 19.30 24.42 -17.05
C SER A 173 18.19 23.37 -16.99
N GLY A 174 17.05 23.74 -16.39
CA GLY A 174 15.83 22.92 -16.39
C GLY A 174 16.00 21.59 -15.65
N LEU A 175 15.69 20.49 -16.33
CA LEU A 175 15.69 19.13 -15.76
C LEU A 175 17.05 18.69 -15.22
N ARG A 176 18.15 19.10 -15.86
CA ARG A 176 19.52 18.77 -15.38
C ARG A 176 19.82 19.46 -14.05
N TRP A 177 19.36 20.70 -13.88
CA TRP A 177 19.46 21.40 -12.61
C TRP A 177 18.64 20.72 -11.52
N SER A 178 17.43 20.29 -11.85
CA SER A 178 16.59 19.49 -10.94
C SER A 178 17.29 18.20 -10.53
N PHE A 179 17.90 17.49 -11.45
CA PHE A 179 18.61 16.23 -11.17
C PHE A 179 19.76 16.44 -10.17
N LEU A 180 20.58 17.48 -10.33
CA LEU A 180 21.69 17.76 -9.40
C LEU A 180 21.19 18.01 -7.98
N TRP A 181 20.17 18.84 -7.83
CA TRP A 181 19.60 19.15 -6.53
C TRP A 181 18.87 17.97 -5.91
N LEU A 182 18.17 17.17 -6.71
CA LEU A 182 17.52 15.95 -6.23
C LEU A 182 18.53 14.90 -5.79
N SER A 183 19.64 14.77 -6.50
CA SER A 183 20.74 13.88 -6.10
C SER A 183 21.38 14.34 -4.78
N ALA A 184 21.66 15.63 -4.63
CA ALA A 184 22.19 16.18 -3.38
C ALA A 184 21.23 15.97 -2.21
N LEU A 185 19.93 16.19 -2.41
CA LEU A 185 18.88 15.94 -1.42
C LEU A 185 18.80 14.45 -1.06
N ALA A 186 18.87 13.57 -2.05
CA ALA A 186 18.82 12.12 -1.85
C ALA A 186 20.01 11.62 -1.02
N VAL A 187 21.22 12.12 -1.29
CA VAL A 187 22.41 11.83 -0.46
C VAL A 187 22.20 12.34 0.97
N ALA A 188 21.77 13.59 1.14
CA ALA A 188 21.55 14.18 2.46
C ALA A 188 20.50 13.39 3.28
N LEU A 189 19.40 12.96 2.64
CA LEU A 189 18.39 12.13 3.29
C LEU A 189 18.93 10.71 3.57
N GLY A 190 19.66 10.10 2.64
CA GLY A 190 20.27 8.78 2.83
C GLY A 190 21.19 8.76 4.05
N LEU A 191 22.07 9.74 4.18
CA LEU A 191 22.92 9.93 5.36
C LEU A 191 22.06 10.22 6.61
N GLY A 192 21.10 11.14 6.52
CA GLY A 192 20.25 11.54 7.64
C GLY A 192 19.47 10.36 8.26
N PHE A 193 18.95 9.47 7.43
CA PHE A 193 18.24 8.27 7.91
C PHE A 193 19.16 7.30 8.69
N CYS A 194 20.45 7.22 8.34
CA CYS A 194 21.41 6.42 9.10
C CYS A 194 21.62 6.91 10.54
N PHE A 195 21.41 8.22 10.79
CA PHE A 195 21.57 8.79 12.14
C PHE A 195 20.25 8.87 12.90
N VAL A 196 19.13 9.12 12.22
CA VAL A 196 17.81 9.31 12.86
C VAL A 196 17.13 7.97 13.16
N CYS A 197 17.20 7.00 12.26
CA CYS A 197 16.45 5.76 12.41
C CYS A 197 17.01 4.82 13.50
N PRO A 198 18.32 4.60 13.67
CA PRO A 198 18.81 3.67 14.70
C PRO A 198 18.45 4.07 16.14
N PRO A 199 18.49 5.34 16.58
CA PRO A 199 17.97 5.73 17.88
C PRO A 199 16.48 5.43 18.06
N LEU A 200 15.66 5.70 17.01
CA LEU A 200 14.23 5.40 17.02
C LEU A 200 13.98 3.89 17.11
N GLN A 201 14.71 3.10 16.34
CA GLN A 201 14.64 1.64 16.38
C GLN A 201 15.03 1.09 17.76
N ARG A 202 16.09 1.63 18.39
CA ARG A 202 16.50 1.24 19.76
C ARG A 202 15.42 1.57 20.79
N ALA A 203 14.77 2.74 20.67
CA ALA A 203 13.65 3.10 21.55
C ALA A 203 12.47 2.13 21.41
N VAL A 204 12.14 1.73 20.18
CA VAL A 204 11.08 0.72 19.92
C VAL A 204 11.49 -0.64 20.50
N SER A 205 12.72 -1.08 20.29
CA SER A 205 13.22 -2.36 20.82
C SER A 205 13.27 -2.38 22.35
N ALA A 206 13.54 -1.26 23.02
CA ALA A 206 13.52 -1.17 24.48
C ALA A 206 12.11 -1.41 25.08
N LEU A 207 11.04 -1.15 24.30
CA LEU A 207 9.67 -1.41 24.74
C LEU A 207 9.35 -2.92 24.82
N THR A 208 10.05 -3.78 24.07
CA THR A 208 9.71 -5.22 24.02
C THR A 208 9.90 -5.91 25.37
N GLY A 209 10.95 -5.56 26.12
CA GLY A 209 11.16 -6.08 27.47
C GLY A 209 10.05 -5.67 28.45
N TRP A 210 9.58 -4.43 28.36
CA TRP A 210 8.46 -3.94 29.17
C TRP A 210 7.13 -4.60 28.77
N ILE A 211 6.89 -4.77 27.46
CA ILE A 211 5.73 -5.49 26.94
C ILE A 211 5.69 -6.91 27.50
N ALA A 212 6.79 -7.65 27.45
CA ALA A 212 6.90 -9.02 27.97
C ALA A 212 6.56 -9.12 29.48
N ALA A 213 6.92 -8.10 30.27
CA ALA A 213 6.70 -8.08 31.71
C ALA A 213 5.32 -7.56 32.14
N SER A 214 4.52 -6.99 31.24
CA SER A 214 3.29 -6.23 31.57
C SER A 214 2.00 -7.07 31.50
N GLY A 215 2.06 -8.40 31.36
CA GLY A 215 0.89 -9.28 31.31
C GLY A 215 -0.11 -8.86 30.22
N ASN A 216 -1.40 -8.78 30.55
CA ASN A 216 -2.46 -8.42 29.59
C ASN A 216 -2.26 -7.05 28.94
N ALA A 217 -1.74 -6.06 29.68
CA ALA A 217 -1.41 -4.75 29.11
C ALA A 217 -0.28 -4.85 28.09
N GLY A 218 0.67 -5.74 28.31
CA GLY A 218 1.73 -6.05 27.35
C GLY A 218 1.20 -6.73 26.10
N VAL A 219 0.27 -7.68 26.22
CA VAL A 219 -0.40 -8.34 25.08
C VAL A 219 -1.17 -7.32 24.25
N PHE A 220 -1.94 -6.43 24.90
CA PHE A 220 -2.61 -5.32 24.21
C PHE A 220 -1.62 -4.45 23.44
N LEU A 221 -0.58 -3.99 24.11
CA LEU A 221 0.41 -3.09 23.52
C LEU A 221 1.18 -3.75 22.39
N TYR A 222 1.47 -5.04 22.50
CA TYR A 222 2.07 -5.82 21.41
C TYR A 222 1.19 -5.79 20.15
N GLY A 223 -0.08 -6.17 20.24
CA GLY A 223 -1.01 -6.16 19.11
C GLY A 223 -1.26 -4.75 18.56
N PHE A 224 -1.41 -3.77 19.45
CA PHE A 224 -1.60 -2.37 19.10
C PHE A 224 -0.40 -1.79 18.32
N LEU A 225 0.83 -1.97 18.83
CA LEU A 225 2.03 -1.44 18.19
C LEU A 225 2.40 -2.21 16.92
N GLU A 226 2.15 -3.51 16.88
CA GLU A 226 2.37 -4.31 15.68
C GLU A 226 1.58 -3.73 14.50
N ARG A 227 0.31 -3.30 14.73
CA ARG A 227 -0.50 -2.66 13.69
C ARG A 227 -0.15 -1.20 13.48
N LEU A 228 0.01 -0.44 14.56
CA LEU A 228 0.28 1.00 14.46
C LEU A 228 1.56 1.31 13.67
N LEU A 229 2.58 0.47 13.81
CA LEU A 229 3.91 0.71 13.24
C LEU A 229 4.11 0.14 11.82
N ILE A 230 3.11 -0.55 11.22
CA ILE A 230 3.23 -1.09 9.86
C ILE A 230 3.72 -0.04 8.84
N PRO A 231 3.17 1.20 8.78
CA PRO A 231 3.60 2.16 7.76
C PRO A 231 5.06 2.61 7.86
N THR A 232 5.65 2.42 9.03
CA THR A 232 7.05 2.80 9.30
C THR A 232 8.05 1.64 9.17
N GLY A 233 7.56 0.39 8.99
CA GLY A 233 8.38 -0.82 9.03
C GLY A 233 8.84 -1.25 10.42
N LEU A 234 8.62 -0.40 11.45
CA LEU A 234 9.12 -0.68 12.82
C LEU A 234 8.37 -1.81 13.53
N HIS A 235 7.24 -2.28 12.98
CA HIS A 235 6.47 -3.41 13.54
C HIS A 235 7.29 -4.69 13.63
N HIS A 236 8.26 -4.90 12.73
CA HIS A 236 9.20 -6.03 12.81
C HIS A 236 10.02 -6.03 14.11
N LEU A 237 10.38 -4.85 14.61
CA LEU A 237 11.12 -4.71 15.86
C LEU A 237 10.28 -5.05 17.10
N ILE A 238 8.95 -5.00 16.97
CA ILE A 238 8.03 -5.40 18.04
C ILE A 238 7.87 -6.93 18.06
N TYR A 239 7.48 -7.56 16.94
CA TYR A 239 7.07 -8.97 17.00
C TYR A 239 8.24 -9.96 16.88
N MET A 240 9.31 -9.63 16.15
CA MET A 240 10.45 -10.54 15.96
C MET A 240 11.12 -11.00 17.24
N PRO A 241 11.39 -10.14 18.24
CA PRO A 241 11.96 -10.57 19.50
C PRO A 241 11.12 -11.62 20.23
N PHE A 242 9.79 -11.50 20.18
CA PHE A 242 8.91 -12.50 20.80
C PHE A 242 8.87 -13.82 20.02
N GLN A 243 8.89 -13.76 18.70
CA GLN A 243 8.83 -14.97 17.89
C GLN A 243 10.14 -15.77 17.89
N PHE A 244 11.30 -15.10 17.96
CA PHE A 244 12.62 -15.72 17.73
C PHE A 244 13.66 -15.52 18.85
N SER A 245 13.29 -14.95 20.00
CA SER A 245 14.19 -14.85 21.16
C SER A 245 13.52 -15.34 22.44
N SER A 246 14.27 -15.39 23.54
CA SER A 246 13.79 -15.82 24.86
C SER A 246 12.64 -14.99 25.43
N LEU A 247 12.35 -13.81 24.90
CA LEU A 247 11.17 -13.01 25.27
C LEU A 247 9.85 -13.74 24.96
N GLY A 248 9.82 -14.57 23.93
CA GLY A 248 8.65 -15.38 23.57
C GLY A 248 8.56 -16.73 24.27
N GLY A 249 9.47 -17.01 25.17
CA GLY A 249 9.53 -18.27 25.91
C GLY A 249 10.65 -19.19 25.45
N SER A 250 10.85 -20.27 26.20
CA SER A 250 11.79 -21.35 25.88
C SER A 250 11.24 -22.69 26.35
N LEU A 251 11.51 -23.75 25.58
CA LEU A 251 11.13 -25.14 25.88
C LEU A 251 12.36 -26.02 25.75
N THR A 252 12.71 -26.76 26.83
CA THR A 252 13.80 -27.72 26.79
C THR A 252 13.27 -29.14 26.69
N VAL A 253 13.68 -29.86 25.63
CA VAL A 253 13.32 -31.26 25.41
C VAL A 253 14.62 -32.08 25.28
N GLY A 254 14.84 -32.96 26.24
CA GLY A 254 16.12 -33.67 26.35
C GLY A 254 17.29 -32.70 26.60
N SER A 255 18.25 -32.68 25.68
CA SER A 255 19.43 -31.79 25.72
C SER A 255 19.31 -30.54 24.86
N VAL A 256 18.18 -30.37 24.17
CA VAL A 256 17.98 -29.26 23.22
C VAL A 256 17.01 -28.24 23.81
N THR A 257 17.37 -26.96 23.78
CA THR A 257 16.52 -25.85 24.20
C THR A 257 16.05 -25.08 22.97
N TYR A 258 14.74 -25.05 22.76
CA TYR A 258 14.06 -24.27 21.72
C TYR A 258 13.68 -22.92 22.30
N THR A 259 13.97 -21.84 21.58
CA THR A 259 13.81 -20.48 22.07
C THR A 259 12.97 -19.64 21.11
N GLY A 260 12.04 -18.87 21.67
CA GLY A 260 11.09 -18.02 20.94
C GLY A 260 9.76 -18.72 20.67
N ALA A 261 8.68 -17.93 20.66
CA ALA A 261 7.31 -18.45 20.53
C ALA A 261 7.13 -19.36 19.30
N TYR A 262 7.76 -19.03 18.18
CA TYR A 262 7.65 -19.84 16.96
C TYR A 262 8.28 -21.24 17.15
N ALA A 263 9.54 -21.30 17.63
CA ALA A 263 10.23 -22.57 17.82
C ALA A 263 9.57 -23.42 18.91
N VAL A 264 9.13 -22.78 20.00
CA VAL A 264 8.39 -23.45 21.09
C VAL A 264 7.09 -24.07 20.59
N CYS A 265 6.21 -23.27 19.96
CA CYS A 265 4.91 -23.74 19.47
C CYS A 265 5.05 -24.83 18.40
N MET A 266 6.05 -24.73 17.51
CA MET A 266 6.27 -25.76 16.48
C MET A 266 6.82 -27.05 17.08
N THR A 267 7.64 -26.98 18.13
CA THR A 267 8.13 -28.17 18.86
C THR A 267 7.00 -28.83 19.65
N GLU A 268 6.19 -28.05 20.36
CA GLU A 268 4.99 -28.56 21.04
C GLU A 268 4.07 -29.28 20.05
N TYR A 269 3.78 -28.65 18.91
CA TYR A 269 2.95 -29.26 17.86
C TYR A 269 3.52 -30.57 17.31
N THR A 270 4.81 -30.59 16.95
CA THR A 270 5.44 -31.79 16.36
C THR A 270 5.61 -32.94 17.34
N MET A 271 5.69 -32.65 18.63
CA MET A 271 5.84 -33.64 19.70
C MET A 271 4.50 -34.08 20.32
N GLY A 272 3.39 -33.53 19.84
CA GLY A 272 2.06 -33.86 20.40
C GLY A 272 1.82 -33.27 21.79
N LEU A 273 2.58 -32.23 22.20
CA LEU A 273 2.43 -31.57 23.49
C LEU A 273 1.32 -30.50 23.43
N PRO A 274 0.64 -30.22 24.56
CA PRO A 274 -0.30 -29.10 24.63
C PRO A 274 0.41 -27.78 24.34
N LEU A 275 -0.24 -26.88 23.57
CA LEU A 275 0.31 -25.56 23.27
C LEU A 275 0.39 -24.71 24.54
N SER A 276 1.55 -24.11 24.80
CA SER A 276 1.82 -23.23 25.94
C SER A 276 1.23 -21.82 25.75
N ASP A 277 1.23 -21.02 26.84
CA ASP A 277 0.78 -19.62 26.80
C ASP A 277 1.63 -18.74 25.88
N GLY A 278 2.85 -19.16 25.55
CA GLY A 278 3.73 -18.47 24.62
C GLY A 278 3.14 -18.28 23.21
N ILE A 279 2.09 -19.05 22.84
CA ILE A 279 1.38 -18.91 21.57
C ILE A 279 0.74 -17.51 21.41
N VAL A 280 0.50 -16.78 22.50
CA VAL A 280 -0.04 -15.40 22.46
C VAL A 280 0.78 -14.49 21.52
N TRP A 281 2.09 -14.68 21.46
CA TRP A 281 2.98 -13.91 20.59
C TRP A 281 2.89 -14.31 19.11
N MET A 282 2.09 -15.32 18.79
CA MET A 282 1.78 -15.76 17.42
C MET A 282 0.41 -15.25 16.93
N TYR A 283 -0.37 -14.54 17.75
CA TYR A 283 -1.76 -14.13 17.43
C TYR A 283 -1.86 -13.00 16.39
N THR A 284 -0.74 -12.45 15.92
CA THR A 284 -0.74 -11.41 14.87
C THR A 284 -1.47 -11.83 13.59
N GLY A 285 -1.61 -13.13 13.33
CA GLY A 285 -2.37 -13.68 12.21
C GLY A 285 -3.89 -13.67 12.39
N PHE A 286 -4.40 -13.50 13.62
CA PHE A 286 -5.84 -13.57 13.91
C PHE A 286 -6.61 -12.46 13.18
N THR A 287 -6.24 -11.21 13.38
CA THR A 287 -6.84 -10.07 12.67
C THR A 287 -6.66 -10.17 11.16
N LYS A 288 -5.53 -10.71 10.68
CA LYS A 288 -5.29 -10.95 9.25
C LYS A 288 -6.34 -11.90 8.67
N THR A 289 -6.71 -12.93 9.43
CA THR A 289 -7.70 -13.94 9.01
C THR A 289 -9.13 -13.41 9.05
N PHE A 290 -9.53 -12.71 10.10
CA PHE A 290 -10.93 -12.36 10.35
C PHE A 290 -11.22 -10.86 10.24
N GLY A 291 -10.40 -10.01 10.82
CA GLY A 291 -10.64 -8.57 10.92
C GLY A 291 -10.77 -7.88 9.58
N TYR A 292 -9.92 -8.21 8.61
CA TYR A 292 -9.94 -7.60 7.27
C TYR A 292 -11.19 -7.92 6.47
N LEU A 293 -11.88 -9.04 6.75
CA LEU A 293 -13.19 -9.32 6.17
C LEU A 293 -14.23 -8.29 6.64
N GLY A 294 -14.19 -7.94 7.93
CA GLY A 294 -15.04 -6.91 8.52
C GLY A 294 -14.72 -5.51 7.97
N ILE A 295 -13.44 -5.17 7.83
CA ILE A 295 -13.00 -3.90 7.22
C ILE A 295 -13.51 -3.77 5.78
N ALA A 296 -13.31 -4.79 4.95
CA ALA A 296 -13.78 -4.79 3.56
C ALA A 296 -15.30 -4.69 3.48
N ALA A 297 -16.03 -5.42 4.32
CA ALA A 297 -17.49 -5.34 4.41
C ALA A 297 -17.95 -3.92 4.80
N ALA A 298 -17.25 -3.24 5.73
CA ALA A 298 -17.56 -1.86 6.10
C ALA A 298 -17.36 -0.87 4.94
N PHE A 299 -16.27 -0.99 4.18
CA PHE A 299 -16.06 -0.17 2.99
C PHE A 299 -17.15 -0.36 1.93
N ILE A 300 -17.51 -1.62 1.64
CA ILE A 300 -18.56 -1.96 0.68
C ILE A 300 -19.93 -1.41 1.15
N PHE A 301 -20.25 -1.60 2.42
CA PHE A 301 -21.52 -1.16 3.00
C PHE A 301 -21.66 0.36 3.04
N THR A 302 -20.58 1.09 3.34
CA THR A 302 -20.59 2.55 3.44
C THR A 302 -20.41 3.24 2.09
N ALA A 303 -20.03 2.51 1.04
CA ALA A 303 -19.95 3.02 -0.32
C ALA A 303 -21.32 3.50 -0.82
N ARG A 304 -21.36 4.51 -1.69
CA ARG A 304 -22.56 4.94 -2.38
C ARG A 304 -23.14 3.79 -3.21
N ARG A 305 -24.46 3.73 -3.35
CA ARG A 305 -25.14 2.59 -4.01
C ARG A 305 -24.56 2.30 -5.40
N GLU A 306 -24.33 3.34 -6.17
CA GLU A 306 -23.78 3.31 -7.52
C GLU A 306 -22.34 2.79 -7.59
N ASN A 307 -21.54 3.02 -6.55
CA ASN A 307 -20.12 2.60 -6.47
C ASN A 307 -19.94 1.25 -5.77
N ARG A 308 -20.99 0.68 -5.17
CA ARG A 308 -20.89 -0.48 -4.29
C ARG A 308 -20.31 -1.71 -4.97
N ALA A 309 -20.74 -2.02 -6.19
CA ALA A 309 -20.22 -3.14 -6.96
C ALA A 309 -18.73 -2.96 -7.29
N ARG A 310 -18.31 -1.76 -7.69
CA ARG A 310 -16.93 -1.42 -7.97
C ARG A 310 -16.07 -1.49 -6.70
N THR A 311 -16.59 -1.00 -5.58
CA THR A 311 -15.90 -1.08 -4.27
C THR A 311 -15.75 -2.53 -3.84
N ALA A 312 -16.77 -3.37 -4.02
CA ALA A 312 -16.70 -4.80 -3.72
C ALA A 312 -15.62 -5.49 -4.58
N ALA A 313 -15.59 -5.22 -5.87
CA ALA A 313 -14.59 -5.76 -6.79
C ALA A 313 -13.14 -5.38 -6.40
N ALA A 314 -12.94 -4.22 -5.76
CA ALA A 314 -11.64 -3.79 -5.26
C ALA A 314 -11.32 -4.37 -3.86
N MET A 315 -12.28 -4.38 -2.94
CA MET A 315 -12.04 -4.72 -1.53
C MET A 315 -12.00 -6.23 -1.25
N ILE A 316 -12.81 -7.02 -1.97
CA ILE A 316 -12.85 -8.48 -1.76
C ILE A 316 -11.48 -9.13 -2.05
N PRO A 317 -10.80 -8.87 -3.19
CA PRO A 317 -9.45 -9.41 -3.42
C PRO A 317 -8.44 -9.00 -2.35
N LEU A 318 -8.50 -7.77 -1.85
CA LEU A 318 -7.60 -7.29 -0.80
C LEU A 318 -7.83 -8.01 0.53
N ALA A 319 -9.10 -8.19 0.93
CA ALA A 319 -9.43 -8.94 2.13
C ALA A 319 -9.01 -10.41 2.03
N VAL A 320 -9.21 -11.03 0.87
CA VAL A 320 -8.75 -12.41 0.60
C VAL A 320 -7.23 -12.50 0.64
N THR A 321 -6.50 -11.50 0.10
CA THR A 321 -5.04 -11.42 0.17
C THR A 321 -4.57 -11.35 1.62
N ALA A 322 -5.19 -10.50 2.44
CA ALA A 322 -4.87 -10.40 3.86
C ALA A 322 -5.14 -11.71 4.61
N SER A 323 -6.28 -12.34 4.36
CA SER A 323 -6.72 -13.54 5.07
C SER A 323 -5.94 -14.80 4.65
N VAL A 324 -5.68 -15.00 3.35
CA VAL A 324 -5.06 -16.21 2.80
C VAL A 324 -3.54 -16.12 2.75
N ALA A 325 -3.00 -14.97 2.31
CA ALA A 325 -1.56 -14.79 2.13
C ALA A 325 -0.88 -14.04 3.30
N SER A 326 -1.64 -13.56 4.29
CA SER A 326 -1.16 -12.72 5.42
C SER A 326 -0.54 -11.38 5.00
N ILE A 327 -0.82 -10.91 3.78
CA ILE A 327 -0.29 -9.67 3.23
C ILE A 327 -1.37 -8.60 3.36
N THR A 328 -1.17 -7.66 4.27
CA THR A 328 -2.18 -6.67 4.68
C THR A 328 -1.90 -5.27 4.14
N GLU A 329 -0.67 -4.99 3.74
CA GLU A 329 -0.22 -3.67 3.30
C GLU A 329 -1.12 -3.04 2.23
N PRO A 330 -1.63 -3.79 1.23
CA PRO A 330 -2.48 -3.21 0.20
C PRO A 330 -3.79 -2.62 0.73
N ILE A 331 -4.41 -3.27 1.72
CA ILE A 331 -5.65 -2.77 2.33
C ILE A 331 -5.34 -1.79 3.47
N ASP A 332 -4.28 -2.01 4.26
CA ASP A 332 -3.86 -1.13 5.34
C ASP A 332 -3.60 0.29 4.83
N PHE A 333 -2.84 0.42 3.76
CA PHE A 333 -2.49 1.73 3.21
C PHE A 333 -3.69 2.46 2.59
N LEU A 334 -4.77 1.75 2.18
CA LEU A 334 -5.98 2.40 1.72
C LEU A 334 -6.66 3.24 2.80
N PHE A 335 -6.64 2.81 4.07
CA PHE A 335 -7.31 3.55 5.13
C PHE A 335 -6.35 4.26 6.10
N CYS A 336 -5.14 3.77 6.30
CA CYS A 336 -4.12 4.44 7.09
C CYS A 336 -3.88 5.89 6.62
N PHE A 337 -3.74 6.09 5.31
CA PHE A 337 -3.50 7.41 4.73
C PHE A 337 -4.78 8.23 4.53
N VAL A 338 -5.94 7.59 4.45
CA VAL A 338 -7.24 8.27 4.36
C VAL A 338 -7.66 8.83 5.70
N SER A 339 -7.47 8.06 6.77
CA SER A 339 -7.92 8.43 8.10
C SER A 339 -7.05 7.83 9.20
N PRO A 340 -6.20 8.65 9.86
CA PRO A 340 -5.49 8.22 11.05
C PRO A 340 -6.41 7.68 12.15
N LEU A 341 -7.67 8.14 12.21
CA LEU A 341 -8.65 7.65 13.18
C LEU A 341 -9.01 6.19 12.93
N LEU A 342 -9.24 5.79 11.66
CA LEU A 342 -9.48 4.39 11.31
C LEU A 342 -8.25 3.53 11.60
N TRP A 343 -7.06 4.09 11.37
CA TRP A 343 -5.80 3.41 11.65
C TRP A 343 -5.59 3.12 13.14
N VAL A 344 -5.83 4.13 13.99
CA VAL A 344 -5.77 3.94 15.45
C VAL A 344 -6.86 2.97 15.93
N ALA A 345 -8.10 3.08 15.42
CA ALA A 345 -9.17 2.14 15.75
C ALA A 345 -8.79 0.69 15.37
N HIS A 346 -8.15 0.50 14.20
CA HIS A 346 -7.62 -0.80 13.78
C HIS A 346 -6.62 -1.35 14.80
N ALA A 347 -5.63 -0.56 15.19
CA ALA A 347 -4.63 -0.98 16.16
C ALA A 347 -5.24 -1.33 17.52
N VAL A 348 -6.21 -0.53 18.00
CA VAL A 348 -6.93 -0.78 19.27
C VAL A 348 -7.71 -2.10 19.21
N ILE A 349 -8.52 -2.30 18.17
CA ILE A 349 -9.33 -3.52 18.02
C ILE A 349 -8.43 -4.76 17.99
N THR A 350 -7.31 -4.72 17.23
CA THR A 350 -6.35 -5.83 17.22
C THR A 350 -5.79 -6.11 18.61
N GLY A 351 -5.36 -5.09 19.34
CA GLY A 351 -4.86 -5.24 20.70
C GLY A 351 -5.89 -5.84 21.65
N ASP A 352 -7.14 -5.38 21.60
CA ASP A 352 -8.23 -5.88 22.44
C ASP A 352 -8.54 -7.35 22.17
N PHE A 353 -8.63 -7.76 20.90
CA PHE A 353 -8.90 -9.15 20.55
C PHE A 353 -7.73 -10.09 20.89
N MET A 354 -6.49 -9.63 20.82
CA MET A 354 -5.35 -10.40 21.32
C MET A 354 -5.43 -10.65 22.83
N VAL A 355 -5.84 -9.63 23.61
CA VAL A 355 -6.08 -9.81 25.05
C VAL A 355 -7.24 -10.78 25.30
N LEU A 356 -8.33 -10.68 24.54
CA LEU A 356 -9.47 -11.62 24.68
C LEU A 356 -9.05 -13.06 24.41
N LEU A 357 -8.28 -13.31 23.35
CA LEU A 357 -7.74 -14.65 23.06
C LEU A 357 -6.88 -15.17 24.21
N HIS A 358 -6.02 -14.30 24.77
CA HIS A 358 -5.14 -14.66 25.87
C HIS A 358 -5.91 -14.97 27.17
N VAL A 359 -6.81 -14.06 27.59
CA VAL A 359 -7.61 -14.21 28.82
C VAL A 359 -8.57 -15.41 28.76
N LEU A 360 -9.09 -15.70 27.58
CA LEU A 360 -9.98 -16.85 27.36
C LEU A 360 -9.22 -18.15 27.06
N HIS A 361 -7.90 -18.15 27.24
CA HIS A 361 -7.02 -19.29 27.02
C HIS A 361 -7.27 -20.01 25.68
N VAL A 362 -7.40 -19.24 24.62
CA VAL A 362 -7.52 -19.79 23.26
C VAL A 362 -6.09 -20.15 22.78
N ARG A 363 -5.73 -21.43 22.86
CA ARG A 363 -4.43 -21.92 22.39
C ARG A 363 -4.62 -22.63 21.06
N ALA A 364 -4.50 -21.88 19.99
CA ALA A 364 -4.70 -22.35 18.62
C ALA A 364 -3.84 -21.53 17.63
N PHE A 365 -3.54 -22.10 16.48
CA PHE A 365 -2.76 -21.43 15.45
C PHE A 365 -3.55 -20.34 14.72
N THR A 366 -2.93 -19.18 14.49
CA THR A 366 -3.57 -18.00 13.90
C THR A 366 -2.71 -17.36 12.79
N SER A 367 -1.93 -18.14 12.05
CA SER A 367 -0.96 -17.60 11.08
C SER A 367 -1.63 -16.93 9.86
N ASN A 368 -2.49 -17.64 9.18
CA ASN A 368 -3.39 -17.22 8.11
C ASN A 368 -4.54 -18.21 7.99
N LEU A 369 -5.55 -17.91 7.18
CA LEU A 369 -6.76 -18.75 7.08
C LEU A 369 -6.42 -20.22 6.78
N LEU A 370 -5.60 -20.48 5.77
CA LEU A 370 -5.26 -21.86 5.36
C LEU A 370 -4.33 -22.53 6.37
N GLY A 371 -3.28 -21.85 6.80
CA GLY A 371 -2.35 -22.37 7.79
C GLY A 371 -3.04 -22.66 9.13
N SER A 372 -3.85 -21.71 9.61
CA SER A 372 -4.65 -21.89 10.82
C SER A 372 -5.61 -23.07 10.71
N LEU A 373 -6.31 -23.19 9.59
CA LEU A 373 -7.25 -24.31 9.37
C LEU A 373 -6.52 -25.66 9.40
N VAL A 374 -5.41 -25.79 8.64
CA VAL A 374 -4.68 -27.06 8.54
C VAL A 374 -4.03 -27.42 9.87
N PHE A 375 -3.30 -26.49 10.51
CA PHE A 375 -2.66 -26.76 11.80
C PHE A 375 -3.69 -27.07 12.88
N ASN A 376 -4.79 -26.32 12.95
CA ASN A 376 -5.81 -26.55 13.97
C ASN A 376 -6.59 -27.85 13.75
N LEU A 377 -6.84 -28.27 12.50
CA LEU A 377 -7.46 -29.57 12.23
C LEU A 377 -6.53 -30.75 12.54
N SER A 378 -5.21 -30.57 12.35
CA SER A 378 -4.23 -31.64 12.58
C SER A 378 -3.73 -31.72 14.01
N ALA A 379 -3.79 -30.63 14.80
CA ALA A 379 -3.29 -30.59 16.17
C ALA A 379 -4.21 -31.28 17.20
N GLY A 380 -5.50 -31.44 16.89
CA GLY A 380 -6.43 -32.19 17.72
C GLY A 380 -6.48 -31.75 19.19
N GLU A 381 -6.17 -32.66 20.12
CA GLU A 381 -6.22 -32.43 21.57
C GLU A 381 -5.14 -31.51 22.13
N GLN A 382 -4.14 -31.13 21.32
CA GLN A 382 -3.12 -30.16 21.71
C GLN A 382 -3.68 -28.73 21.84
N LEU A 383 -4.82 -28.46 21.19
CA LEU A 383 -5.47 -27.18 21.19
C LEU A 383 -6.36 -26.99 22.41
N GLN A 384 -6.46 -25.72 22.85
CA GLN A 384 -7.40 -25.36 23.90
C GLN A 384 -8.36 -24.28 23.39
N ASN A 385 -9.65 -24.47 23.67
CA ASN A 385 -10.73 -23.53 23.32
C ASN A 385 -10.78 -23.15 21.82
N MET A 386 -10.41 -24.10 20.91
CA MET A 386 -10.42 -23.87 19.46
C MET A 386 -11.78 -23.36 18.91
N PRO A 387 -12.97 -23.85 19.32
CA PRO A 387 -14.24 -23.29 18.83
C PRO A 387 -14.38 -21.80 19.15
N LEU A 388 -13.81 -21.36 20.29
CA LEU A 388 -13.84 -19.95 20.69
C LEU A 388 -12.97 -19.08 19.78
N LEU A 389 -11.92 -19.63 19.16
CA LEU A 389 -11.13 -18.92 18.13
C LEU A 389 -12.03 -18.41 16.99
N TYR A 390 -12.87 -19.29 16.44
CA TYR A 390 -13.74 -18.93 15.31
C TYR A 390 -14.89 -18.00 15.74
N LEU A 391 -15.42 -18.20 16.95
CA LEU A 391 -16.44 -17.32 17.52
C LEU A 391 -15.90 -15.91 17.74
N LEU A 392 -14.70 -15.78 18.31
CA LEU A 392 -14.02 -14.50 18.48
C LEU A 392 -13.61 -13.89 17.13
N GLY A 393 -13.24 -14.71 16.15
CA GLY A 393 -12.96 -14.25 14.80
C GLY A 393 -14.19 -13.63 14.13
N LEU A 394 -15.35 -14.24 14.27
CA LEU A 394 -16.61 -13.64 13.81
C LEU A 394 -16.93 -12.36 14.58
N ALA A 395 -16.74 -12.36 15.90
CA ALA A 395 -16.94 -11.17 16.74
C ALA A 395 -15.99 -10.02 16.33
N GLU A 396 -14.72 -10.32 16.04
CA GLU A 396 -13.76 -9.34 15.54
C GLU A 396 -14.20 -8.74 14.20
N ALA A 397 -14.58 -9.59 13.24
CA ALA A 397 -15.07 -9.15 11.94
C ALA A 397 -16.31 -8.23 12.07
N LEU A 398 -17.27 -8.59 12.95
CA LEU A 398 -18.44 -7.76 13.23
C LEU A 398 -18.08 -6.45 13.93
N THR A 399 -17.11 -6.48 14.85
CA THR A 399 -16.60 -5.28 15.53
C THR A 399 -15.96 -4.32 14.53
N TYR A 400 -15.10 -4.83 13.64
CA TYR A 400 -14.53 -4.02 12.56
C TYR A 400 -15.60 -3.44 11.64
N PHE A 401 -16.54 -4.27 11.22
CA PHE A 401 -17.66 -3.82 10.38
C PHE A 401 -18.44 -2.68 11.05
N ALA A 402 -18.81 -2.84 12.32
CA ALA A 402 -19.59 -1.85 13.06
C ALA A 402 -18.79 -0.55 13.29
N VAL A 403 -17.59 -0.66 13.88
CA VAL A 403 -16.75 0.50 14.22
C VAL A 403 -16.37 1.30 12.98
N PHE A 404 -15.89 0.63 11.92
CA PHE A 404 -15.52 1.30 10.68
C PHE A 404 -16.72 1.93 10.00
N SER A 405 -17.87 1.24 9.93
CA SER A 405 -19.10 1.78 9.33
C SER A 405 -19.57 3.03 10.07
N VAL A 406 -19.53 3.01 11.40
CA VAL A 406 -19.92 4.18 12.23
C VAL A 406 -18.94 5.33 12.03
N LEU A 407 -17.64 5.08 12.13
CA LEU A 407 -16.63 6.14 11.98
C LEU A 407 -16.64 6.77 10.58
N ILE A 408 -16.76 5.93 9.53
CA ILE A 408 -16.82 6.40 8.13
C ILE A 408 -18.03 7.30 7.91
N LYS A 409 -19.22 6.90 8.42
CA LYS A 409 -20.44 7.69 8.27
C LYS A 409 -20.46 8.94 9.15
N ALA A 410 -20.09 8.80 10.43
CA ALA A 410 -20.14 9.90 11.40
C ALA A 410 -19.15 11.03 11.11
N LYS A 411 -18.00 10.70 10.51
CA LYS A 411 -16.94 11.67 10.15
C LYS A 411 -16.89 12.00 8.66
N ASP A 412 -17.82 11.45 7.89
CA ASP A 412 -17.88 11.58 6.42
C ASP A 412 -16.51 11.36 5.76
N LEU A 413 -15.85 10.24 6.12
CA LEU A 413 -14.50 9.95 5.67
C LEU A 413 -14.49 9.64 4.16
N PRO A 414 -13.53 10.17 3.39
CA PRO A 414 -13.44 9.95 1.94
C PRO A 414 -12.81 8.58 1.62
N THR A 415 -13.46 7.52 2.09
CA THR A 415 -13.06 6.13 1.84
C THR A 415 -13.46 5.69 0.43
N PRO A 416 -12.82 4.63 -0.13
CA PRO A 416 -13.16 4.11 -1.45
C PRO A 416 -14.66 3.86 -1.63
N GLY A 417 -15.21 4.31 -2.75
CA GLY A 417 -16.64 4.18 -3.08
C GLY A 417 -17.54 5.29 -2.53
N ARG A 418 -17.01 6.23 -1.74
CA ARG A 418 -17.77 7.40 -1.25
C ARG A 418 -17.60 8.64 -2.13
N GLU A 419 -16.78 8.56 -3.17
CA GLU A 419 -16.71 9.61 -4.19
C GLU A 419 -18.10 9.84 -4.80
N ALA A 420 -18.39 11.08 -5.20
CA ALA A 420 -19.60 11.37 -5.95
C ALA A 420 -19.66 10.45 -7.18
N ALA A 421 -20.76 9.74 -7.35
CA ALA A 421 -20.94 8.91 -8.52
C ALA A 421 -20.82 9.81 -9.75
N LEU A 422 -19.89 9.44 -10.57
CA LEU A 422 -19.93 9.79 -11.97
C LEU A 422 -20.75 8.66 -12.59
N SER A 423 -22.04 8.90 -12.75
CA SER A 423 -22.97 7.94 -13.34
C SER A 423 -22.42 7.49 -14.69
N ALA A 424 -22.10 6.19 -14.81
CA ALA A 424 -21.68 5.61 -16.08
C ALA A 424 -22.77 5.73 -17.16
N ASP A 425 -24.04 5.84 -16.73
CA ASP A 425 -25.21 6.04 -17.61
C ASP A 425 -25.53 7.51 -17.92
N GLN A 426 -24.79 8.47 -17.32
CA GLN A 426 -24.92 9.90 -17.58
C GLN A 426 -23.55 10.54 -17.79
N SER A 427 -22.73 9.93 -18.64
CA SER A 427 -21.65 10.71 -19.23
C SER A 427 -22.32 11.83 -20.03
N PRO A 428 -22.10 13.10 -19.69
CA PRO A 428 -22.61 14.19 -20.52
C PRO A 428 -22.04 14.14 -21.94
N TYR A 429 -21.13 13.21 -22.20
CA TYR A 429 -20.47 12.96 -23.48
C TYR A 429 -20.89 11.62 -24.11
N ALA A 430 -21.95 10.98 -23.62
CA ALA A 430 -22.54 9.80 -24.25
C ALA A 430 -23.42 10.18 -25.47
N ASP A 431 -23.87 11.45 -25.56
CA ASP A 431 -24.62 11.98 -26.67
C ASP A 431 -23.67 12.37 -27.83
N PRO A 432 -23.76 11.73 -28.99
CA PRO A 432 -22.98 12.10 -30.18
C PRO A 432 -23.10 13.58 -30.55
N GLN A 433 -24.26 14.21 -30.31
CA GLN A 433 -24.48 15.63 -30.60
C GLN A 433 -23.61 16.52 -29.69
N GLU A 434 -23.46 16.19 -28.42
CA GLU A 434 -22.59 16.93 -27.51
C GLU A 434 -21.10 16.77 -27.89
N VAL A 435 -20.71 15.58 -28.38
CA VAL A 435 -19.35 15.33 -28.89
C VAL A 435 -19.10 16.15 -30.17
N CYS A 436 -20.05 16.23 -31.07
CA CYS A 436 -19.95 17.07 -32.27
C CYS A 436 -19.84 18.56 -31.91
N ARG A 437 -20.64 19.03 -30.94
CA ARG A 437 -20.55 20.42 -30.43
C ARG A 437 -19.16 20.70 -29.84
N PHE A 438 -18.58 19.71 -29.12
CA PHE A 438 -17.23 19.84 -28.56
C PHE A 438 -16.18 19.96 -29.67
N ILE A 439 -16.25 19.14 -30.74
CA ILE A 439 -15.36 19.21 -31.89
C ILE A 439 -15.51 20.57 -32.60
N ALA A 440 -16.72 21.04 -32.78
CA ALA A 440 -16.99 22.35 -33.39
C ALA A 440 -16.40 23.50 -32.53
N ALA A 441 -16.56 23.44 -31.20
CA ALA A 441 -16.01 24.43 -30.28
C ALA A 441 -14.48 24.44 -30.22
N LEU A 442 -13.81 23.35 -30.62
CA LEU A 442 -12.37 23.27 -30.82
C LEU A 442 -11.88 23.82 -32.15
N GLY A 443 -12.80 24.34 -33.01
CA GLY A 443 -12.47 24.83 -34.34
C GLY A 443 -12.56 23.78 -35.45
N GLY A 444 -13.26 22.67 -35.18
CA GLY A 444 -13.45 21.57 -36.12
C GLY A 444 -12.41 20.46 -36.08
N PRO A 445 -12.64 19.34 -36.80
CA PRO A 445 -11.77 18.16 -36.76
C PRO A 445 -10.34 18.46 -37.25
N GLU A 446 -10.21 19.33 -38.26
CA GLU A 446 -8.91 19.74 -38.84
C GLU A 446 -8.02 20.50 -37.85
N ASN A 447 -8.61 21.16 -36.84
CA ASN A 447 -7.86 21.93 -35.85
C ASN A 447 -7.31 21.06 -34.74
N ILE A 448 -7.74 19.80 -34.57
CA ILE A 448 -7.26 18.88 -33.54
C ILE A 448 -5.98 18.19 -34.02
N ALA A 449 -4.83 18.59 -33.47
CA ALA A 449 -3.53 18.02 -33.82
C ALA A 449 -3.19 16.76 -33.01
N GLN A 450 -3.53 16.76 -31.71
CA GLN A 450 -3.30 15.61 -30.82
C GLN A 450 -4.42 15.50 -29.80
N LEU A 451 -4.79 14.26 -29.53
CA LEU A 451 -5.81 13.91 -28.54
C LEU A 451 -5.23 12.91 -27.54
N GLY A 452 -5.33 13.20 -26.27
CA GLY A 452 -4.89 12.32 -25.20
C GLY A 452 -5.66 12.60 -23.91
N ASN A 453 -5.47 11.76 -22.91
CA ASN A 453 -6.07 11.98 -21.61
C ASN A 453 -5.14 11.53 -20.48
N CYS A 454 -5.36 12.06 -19.28
CA CYS A 454 -4.99 11.42 -18.05
C CYS A 454 -6.28 10.92 -17.36
N PHE A 455 -6.13 10.38 -16.16
CA PHE A 455 -7.25 9.76 -15.44
C PHE A 455 -8.47 10.67 -15.24
N THR A 456 -8.26 12.00 -15.15
CA THR A 456 -9.33 12.98 -14.88
C THR A 456 -9.42 14.13 -15.87
N ARG A 457 -8.55 14.19 -16.88
CA ARG A 457 -8.49 15.31 -17.83
C ARG A 457 -8.33 14.81 -19.24
N LEU A 458 -9.13 15.37 -20.12
CA LEU A 458 -8.86 15.34 -21.56
C LEU A 458 -7.77 16.37 -21.87
N ARG A 459 -6.81 16.00 -22.71
CA ARG A 459 -5.72 16.86 -23.19
C ARG A 459 -5.74 16.90 -24.70
N LEU A 460 -5.80 18.09 -25.22
CA LEU A 460 -5.83 18.35 -26.64
C LEU A 460 -4.71 19.32 -27.01
N THR A 461 -4.16 19.13 -28.18
CA THR A 461 -3.34 20.15 -28.84
C THR A 461 -4.07 20.54 -30.11
N VAL A 462 -4.40 21.81 -30.25
CA VAL A 462 -4.99 22.38 -31.46
C VAL A 462 -3.91 22.99 -32.33
N ARG A 463 -4.14 23.06 -33.63
CA ARG A 463 -3.21 23.70 -34.59
C ARG A 463 -3.25 25.22 -34.47
N ASP A 464 -4.46 25.77 -34.36
CA ASP A 464 -4.69 27.21 -34.24
C ASP A 464 -5.61 27.50 -33.04
N ALA A 465 -5.10 28.20 -32.04
CA ALA A 465 -5.85 28.58 -30.84
C ALA A 465 -6.88 29.71 -31.11
N SER A 466 -6.75 30.44 -32.20
CA SER A 466 -7.70 31.52 -32.57
C SER A 466 -9.05 30.97 -33.02
N LEU A 467 -9.12 29.70 -33.42
CA LEU A 467 -10.34 29.01 -33.84
C LEU A 467 -11.14 28.43 -32.67
N LEU A 468 -10.64 28.57 -31.42
CA LEU A 468 -11.34 28.06 -30.23
C LEU A 468 -12.55 28.97 -29.89
N ASP A 469 -13.74 28.38 -29.83
CA ASP A 469 -14.89 29.05 -29.25
C ASP A 469 -14.91 28.86 -27.74
N MET A 470 -14.32 29.81 -27.01
CA MET A 470 -14.24 29.79 -25.56
C MET A 470 -15.63 29.82 -24.89
N GLY A 471 -16.63 30.48 -25.51
CA GLY A 471 -17.99 30.54 -24.99
C GLY A 471 -18.66 29.17 -25.04
N ALA A 472 -18.55 28.49 -26.18
CA ALA A 472 -19.05 27.14 -26.34
C ALA A 472 -18.30 26.13 -25.45
N LEU A 473 -16.96 26.21 -25.34
CA LEU A 473 -16.16 25.34 -24.47
C LEU A 473 -16.51 25.49 -22.99
N LEU A 474 -16.78 26.71 -22.51
CA LEU A 474 -17.21 26.97 -21.14
C LEU A 474 -18.64 26.52 -20.84
N SER A 475 -19.50 26.42 -21.86
CA SER A 475 -20.89 25.94 -21.71
C SER A 475 -21.00 24.42 -21.62
N LEU A 476 -19.98 23.69 -22.06
CA LEU A 476 -19.94 22.23 -22.00
C LEU A 476 -19.78 21.71 -20.56
N PRO A 477 -20.29 20.51 -20.27
CA PRO A 477 -20.16 19.94 -18.93
C PRO A 477 -18.70 19.67 -18.57
N HIS A 478 -18.11 20.46 -17.70
CA HIS A 478 -16.75 20.25 -17.20
C HIS A 478 -16.56 20.76 -15.77
N LYS A 479 -15.51 20.29 -15.09
CA LYS A 479 -15.10 20.76 -13.75
C LYS A 479 -14.01 21.84 -13.80
N GLY A 480 -13.51 22.16 -14.98
CA GLY A 480 -12.51 23.19 -15.23
C GLY A 480 -11.93 23.08 -16.63
N LEU A 481 -11.66 24.22 -17.24
CA LEU A 481 -11.01 24.37 -18.56
C LEU A 481 -9.73 25.17 -18.38
N VAL A 482 -8.64 24.70 -18.96
CA VAL A 482 -7.36 25.40 -19.01
C VAL A 482 -6.90 25.44 -20.45
N VAL A 483 -6.69 26.64 -20.97
CA VAL A 483 -6.16 26.87 -22.32
C VAL A 483 -4.82 27.61 -22.17
N GLN A 484 -3.77 27.04 -22.74
CA GLN A 484 -2.42 27.62 -22.73
C GLN A 484 -1.84 27.54 -24.15
N GLY A 485 -1.94 28.64 -24.89
CA GLY A 485 -1.60 28.64 -26.31
C GLY A 485 -2.43 27.60 -27.06
N THR A 486 -1.79 26.69 -27.77
CA THR A 486 -2.45 25.61 -28.52
C THR A 486 -2.86 24.40 -27.66
N ARG A 487 -2.54 24.37 -26.37
CA ARG A 487 -2.87 23.26 -25.46
C ARG A 487 -4.17 23.55 -24.73
N VAL A 488 -5.13 22.65 -24.86
CA VAL A 488 -6.44 22.68 -24.18
C VAL A 488 -6.54 21.50 -23.23
N GLN A 489 -6.87 21.76 -21.97
CA GLN A 489 -7.10 20.73 -20.97
C GLN A 489 -8.48 20.90 -20.36
N LEU A 490 -9.32 19.88 -20.50
CA LEU A 490 -10.66 19.84 -19.94
C LEU A 490 -10.70 18.87 -18.76
N VAL A 491 -11.08 19.33 -17.58
CA VAL A 491 -11.23 18.50 -16.39
C VAL A 491 -12.59 17.84 -16.40
N CYS A 492 -12.65 16.59 -16.85
CA CYS A 492 -13.89 15.80 -16.99
C CYS A 492 -14.07 14.77 -15.86
N GLY A 493 -13.11 14.66 -14.92
CA GLY A 493 -13.10 13.58 -13.97
C GLY A 493 -12.89 12.21 -14.65
N LEU A 494 -13.55 11.18 -14.15
CA LEU A 494 -13.40 9.80 -14.69
C LEU A 494 -13.96 9.62 -16.11
N HIS A 495 -14.69 10.60 -16.63
CA HIS A 495 -15.20 10.58 -18.03
C HIS A 495 -14.13 10.95 -19.06
N ALA A 496 -12.92 11.34 -18.64
CA ALA A 496 -11.87 11.76 -19.58
C ALA A 496 -11.51 10.66 -20.59
N VAL A 497 -11.50 9.40 -20.19
CA VAL A 497 -11.26 8.25 -21.07
C VAL A 497 -12.43 8.04 -22.04
N GLN A 498 -13.66 8.11 -21.52
CA GLN A 498 -14.88 7.94 -22.34
C GLN A 498 -15.01 9.06 -23.37
N LEU A 499 -14.79 10.32 -22.95
CA LEU A 499 -14.80 11.46 -23.85
C LEU A 499 -13.71 11.34 -24.93
N ARG A 500 -12.51 10.87 -24.59
CA ARG A 500 -11.48 10.64 -25.58
C ARG A 500 -11.93 9.61 -26.63
N HIS A 501 -12.44 8.46 -26.20
CA HIS A 501 -12.93 7.43 -27.13
C HIS A 501 -14.08 7.93 -27.99
N ALA A 502 -15.05 8.67 -27.42
CA ALA A 502 -16.14 9.25 -28.16
C ALA A 502 -15.64 10.27 -29.22
N LEU A 503 -14.63 11.10 -28.86
CA LEU A 503 -14.01 12.01 -29.82
C LEU A 503 -13.23 11.28 -30.91
N GLU A 504 -12.46 10.24 -30.58
CA GLU A 504 -11.71 9.43 -31.55
C GLU A 504 -12.68 8.76 -32.56
N GLN A 505 -13.79 8.23 -32.06
CA GLN A 505 -14.80 7.59 -32.89
C GLN A 505 -15.47 8.61 -33.82
N GLN A 506 -15.88 9.75 -33.27
CA GLN A 506 -16.55 10.79 -34.07
C GLN A 506 -15.62 11.45 -35.10
N LEU A 507 -14.32 11.64 -34.73
CA LEU A 507 -13.32 12.13 -35.68
C LEU A 507 -13.04 11.12 -36.81
N ALA A 508 -13.09 9.82 -36.53
CA ALA A 508 -12.93 8.78 -37.54
C ALA A 508 -14.14 8.76 -38.51
N GLU A 509 -15.36 9.01 -38.01
CA GLU A 509 -16.57 9.12 -38.84
C GLU A 509 -16.59 10.40 -39.70
N MET A 510 -15.94 11.49 -39.25
CA MET A 510 -15.84 12.76 -39.96
C MET A 510 -14.66 12.84 -40.93
N ALA A 511 -13.72 11.85 -40.88
CA ALA A 511 -12.59 11.82 -41.81
C ALA A 511 -13.07 11.58 -43.24
N PRO A 512 -12.68 12.39 -44.24
CA PRO A 512 -13.04 12.12 -45.64
C PRO A 512 -12.44 10.78 -46.08
N VAL A 513 -13.24 9.95 -46.73
CA VAL A 513 -12.84 8.67 -47.35
C VAL A 513 -11.91 8.94 -48.51
#